data_cccb3a3c02b93150b4a347a91af256ba
#
_entry.id   cccb3a3c02b93150b4a347a91af256ba
#
_cell.length_a   1.000
_cell.length_b   1.000
_cell.length_c   1.000
_cell.angle_alpha   90.00
_cell.angle_beta   90.00
_cell.angle_gamma   90.00
#
_symmetry.space_group_name_H-M   'P 1'
#
loop_
_entity.id
_entity.type
_entity.pdbx_description
1 polymer ?
#
loop_
_entity_poly.entity_id
_entity_poly.type
_entity_poly.pdbx_seq_one_letter_code
_entity_poly.pdbx_strand_id
1 'polypeptide(L)'
;MKFSLALVALLGLLPMAQAQTPPHTPPTPAAMAQHEVQRYTTLLTLTPAQVEQATTFFTAEATARQNSRSSEHAAHQALETAIKSNDTATIQSTANALSQIESEALVAHSLARAQFYAILTADQKTKFGELEQEHVMGGFGHGPMR
;
A
#
# COMPACT_ATOMS: atom_id res chain seq x y z
N MET A 1 32.38 61.36 -40.17
CA MET A 1 31.89 60.05 -40.57
C MET A 1 32.37 59.04 -39.53
N LYS A 2 31.51 58.65 -38.55
CA LYS A 2 31.83 57.67 -37.51
C LYS A 2 30.67 56.66 -37.43
N PHE A 3 30.89 55.49 -38.00
CA PHE A 3 29.95 54.39 -37.92
C PHE A 3 30.18 53.67 -36.60
N SER A 4 29.20 53.69 -35.68
CA SER A 4 29.14 52.86 -34.47
C SER A 4 28.38 51.61 -34.80
N LEU A 5 29.06 50.46 -34.80
CA LEU A 5 28.40 49.11 -34.79
C LEU A 5 27.89 48.83 -33.40
N ALA A 6 26.55 48.70 -33.25
CA ALA A 6 25.92 48.16 -32.05
C ALA A 6 25.78 46.64 -32.22
N LEU A 7 26.55 45.91 -31.42
CA LEU A 7 26.48 44.46 -31.32
C LEU A 7 25.33 44.08 -30.36
N VAL A 8 24.19 43.63 -30.92
CA VAL A 8 23.09 43.10 -30.13
C VAL A 8 23.35 41.63 -29.83
N ALA A 9 23.72 41.32 -28.58
CA ALA A 9 23.84 39.96 -28.08
C ALA A 9 22.45 39.41 -27.77
N LEU A 10 21.94 38.49 -28.60
CA LEU A 10 20.72 37.77 -28.41
C LEU A 10 20.99 36.58 -27.47
N LEU A 11 20.77 36.75 -26.15
CA LEU A 11 20.79 35.64 -25.18
C LEU A 11 19.54 34.80 -25.39
N GLY A 12 19.70 33.63 -26.03
CA GLY A 12 18.65 32.63 -26.14
C GLY A 12 18.33 32.00 -24.77
N LEU A 13 17.15 32.30 -24.22
CA LEU A 13 16.59 31.54 -23.13
C LEU A 13 16.17 30.16 -23.67
N LEU A 14 16.93 29.12 -23.34
CA LEU A 14 16.50 27.74 -23.50
C LEU A 14 15.48 27.46 -22.41
N PRO A 15 14.23 27.02 -22.72
CA PRO A 15 13.33 26.56 -21.71
C PRO A 15 13.88 25.25 -21.15
N MET A 16 14.26 25.24 -19.88
CA MET A 16 14.49 23.99 -19.13
C MET A 16 13.15 23.25 -19.05
N ALA A 17 12.99 22.24 -19.88
CA ALA A 17 11.91 21.27 -19.74
C ALA A 17 12.12 20.55 -18.40
N GLN A 18 11.36 20.94 -17.38
CA GLN A 18 11.28 20.19 -16.14
C GLN A 18 10.61 18.87 -16.49
N ALA A 19 11.36 17.78 -16.41
CA ALA A 19 10.82 16.44 -16.48
C ALA A 19 9.87 16.27 -15.28
N GLN A 20 8.57 16.47 -15.51
CA GLN A 20 7.53 16.18 -14.53
C GLN A 20 7.54 14.68 -14.34
N THR A 21 7.99 14.20 -13.18
CA THR A 21 7.77 12.83 -12.75
C THR A 21 6.27 12.55 -12.88
N PRO A 22 5.86 11.50 -13.63
CA PRO A 22 4.43 11.19 -13.77
C PRO A 22 3.83 10.99 -12.38
N PRO A 23 2.61 11.49 -12.14
CA PRO A 23 1.94 11.32 -10.86
C PRO A 23 1.87 9.82 -10.53
N HIS A 24 2.41 9.45 -9.37
CA HIS A 24 2.33 8.08 -8.86
C HIS A 24 0.86 7.77 -8.56
N THR A 25 0.17 7.16 -9.52
CA THR A 25 -1.16 6.63 -9.28
C THR A 25 -1.02 5.39 -8.38
N PRO A 26 -1.65 5.36 -7.20
CA PRO A 26 -1.62 4.18 -6.34
C PRO A 26 -2.11 2.94 -7.10
N PRO A 27 -1.50 1.77 -6.89
CA PRO A 27 -1.95 0.54 -7.55
C PRO A 27 -3.40 0.22 -7.15
N THR A 28 -4.16 -0.29 -8.12
CA THR A 28 -5.54 -0.74 -7.86
C THR A 28 -5.54 -2.00 -6.97
N PRO A 29 -6.65 -2.31 -6.25
CA PRO A 29 -6.77 -3.55 -5.49
C PRO A 29 -6.49 -4.80 -6.32
N ALA A 30 -6.97 -4.83 -7.57
CA ALA A 30 -6.70 -5.93 -8.49
C ALA A 30 -5.20 -6.06 -8.82
N ALA A 31 -4.50 -4.95 -9.05
CA ALA A 31 -3.06 -4.97 -9.31
C ALA A 31 -2.26 -5.43 -8.07
N MET A 32 -2.66 -5.01 -6.87
CA MET A 32 -2.05 -5.47 -5.62
C MET A 32 -2.25 -6.98 -5.42
N ALA A 33 -3.46 -7.47 -5.62
CA ALA A 33 -3.79 -8.89 -5.52
C ALA A 33 -3.01 -9.72 -6.56
N GLN A 34 -2.94 -9.28 -7.82
CA GLN A 34 -2.17 -9.96 -8.86
C GLN A 34 -0.69 -10.08 -8.50
N HIS A 35 -0.09 -9.03 -7.97
CA HIS A 35 1.31 -9.06 -7.53
C HIS A 35 1.52 -10.07 -6.40
N GLU A 36 0.62 -10.10 -5.42
CA GLU A 36 0.69 -11.06 -4.31
C GLU A 36 0.52 -12.51 -4.79
N VAL A 37 -0.47 -12.77 -5.64
CA VAL A 37 -0.70 -14.09 -6.24
C VAL A 37 0.48 -14.54 -7.08
N GLN A 38 1.07 -13.64 -7.89
CA GLN A 38 2.23 -13.97 -8.70
C GLN A 38 3.43 -14.34 -7.83
N ARG A 39 3.64 -13.63 -6.72
CA ARG A 39 4.68 -13.95 -5.72
C ARG A 39 4.49 -15.36 -5.17
N TYR A 40 3.29 -15.70 -4.69
CA TYR A 40 3.01 -17.05 -4.18
C TYR A 40 3.04 -18.12 -5.27
N THR A 41 2.62 -17.79 -6.49
CA THR A 41 2.72 -18.74 -7.62
C THR A 41 4.16 -19.15 -7.87
N THR A 42 5.09 -18.19 -7.82
CA THR A 42 6.52 -18.46 -8.00
C THR A 42 7.10 -19.26 -6.82
N LEU A 43 6.77 -18.88 -5.58
CA LEU A 43 7.36 -19.47 -4.38
C LEU A 43 6.78 -20.85 -4.04
N LEU A 44 5.48 -21.04 -4.23
CA LEU A 44 4.76 -22.26 -3.86
C LEU A 44 4.40 -23.15 -5.06
N THR A 45 4.65 -22.70 -6.29
CA THR A 45 4.29 -23.42 -7.52
C THR A 45 2.78 -23.72 -7.56
N LEU A 46 1.96 -22.67 -7.47
CA LEU A 46 0.50 -22.80 -7.43
C LEU A 46 -0.02 -23.37 -8.77
N THR A 47 -1.04 -24.22 -8.70
CA THR A 47 -1.79 -24.67 -9.85
C THR A 47 -2.68 -23.54 -10.41
N PRO A 48 -3.13 -23.63 -11.69
CA PRO A 48 -4.04 -22.63 -12.25
C PRO A 48 -5.33 -22.44 -11.42
N ALA A 49 -5.91 -23.51 -10.88
CA ALA A 49 -7.09 -23.43 -10.02
C ALA A 49 -6.81 -22.73 -8.70
N GLN A 50 -5.64 -22.96 -8.10
CA GLN A 50 -5.23 -22.23 -6.88
C GLN A 50 -4.97 -20.75 -7.17
N VAL A 51 -4.40 -20.41 -8.32
CA VAL A 51 -4.20 -19.00 -8.74
C VAL A 51 -5.52 -18.27 -8.88
N GLU A 52 -6.54 -18.87 -9.48
CA GLU A 52 -7.87 -18.26 -9.61
C GLU A 52 -8.52 -18.00 -8.25
N GLN A 53 -8.50 -19.00 -7.36
CA GLN A 53 -9.05 -18.86 -6.01
C GLN A 53 -8.27 -17.82 -5.19
N ALA A 54 -6.95 -17.86 -5.21
CA ALA A 54 -6.10 -16.91 -4.52
C ALA A 54 -6.34 -15.47 -5.02
N THR A 55 -6.52 -15.28 -6.33
CA THR A 55 -6.85 -13.96 -6.92
C THR A 55 -8.16 -13.42 -6.33
N THR A 56 -9.17 -14.27 -6.17
CA THR A 56 -10.44 -13.87 -5.56
C THR A 56 -10.24 -13.41 -4.11
N PHE A 57 -9.55 -14.20 -3.29
CA PHE A 57 -9.33 -13.89 -1.87
C PHE A 57 -8.51 -12.60 -1.67
N PHE A 58 -7.40 -12.48 -2.39
CA PHE A 58 -6.52 -11.31 -2.26
C PHE A 58 -7.10 -10.05 -2.90
N THR A 59 -7.97 -10.16 -3.92
CA THR A 59 -8.69 -8.99 -4.45
C THR A 59 -9.70 -8.46 -3.43
N ALA A 60 -10.44 -9.33 -2.77
CA ALA A 60 -11.36 -8.93 -1.72
C ALA A 60 -10.63 -8.27 -0.55
N GLU A 61 -9.51 -8.83 -0.12
CA GLU A 61 -8.66 -8.28 0.94
C GLU A 61 -8.06 -6.93 0.55
N ALA A 62 -7.51 -6.80 -0.65
CA ALA A 62 -6.94 -5.54 -1.13
C ALA A 62 -8.00 -4.43 -1.24
N THR A 63 -9.23 -4.78 -1.62
CA THR A 63 -10.38 -3.85 -1.64
C THR A 63 -10.73 -3.40 -0.22
N ALA A 64 -10.84 -4.34 0.72
CA ALA A 64 -11.10 -4.02 2.13
C ALA A 64 -10.01 -3.10 2.70
N ARG A 65 -8.74 -3.40 2.44
CA ARG A 65 -7.59 -2.57 2.86
C ARG A 65 -7.64 -1.16 2.28
N GLN A 66 -8.01 -1.01 1.00
CA GLN A 66 -8.15 0.31 0.38
C GLN A 66 -9.26 1.11 1.05
N ASN A 67 -10.42 0.49 1.32
CA ASN A 67 -11.54 1.13 2.00
C ASN A 67 -11.15 1.53 3.43
N SER A 68 -10.50 0.65 4.19
CA SER A 68 -10.00 0.95 5.54
C SER A 68 -9.08 2.16 5.56
N ARG A 69 -8.07 2.23 4.67
CA ARG A 69 -7.18 3.38 4.57
C ARG A 69 -7.91 4.69 4.31
N SER A 70 -8.92 4.66 3.44
CA SER A 70 -9.75 5.85 3.15
C SER A 70 -10.53 6.30 4.38
N SER A 71 -11.13 5.34 5.10
CA SER A 71 -11.88 5.57 6.33
C SER A 71 -10.99 6.05 7.48
N GLU A 72 -9.82 5.45 7.65
CA GLU A 72 -8.79 5.86 8.63
C GLU A 72 -8.37 7.31 8.40
N HIS A 73 -8.07 7.68 7.14
CA HIS A 73 -7.69 9.04 6.81
C HIS A 73 -8.78 10.05 7.18
N ALA A 74 -10.04 9.76 6.86
CA ALA A 74 -11.17 10.61 7.21
C ALA A 74 -11.36 10.71 8.73
N ALA A 75 -11.25 9.60 9.45
CA ALA A 75 -11.35 9.55 10.90
C ALA A 75 -10.21 10.32 11.59
N HIS A 76 -8.98 10.22 11.10
CA HIS A 76 -7.85 11.01 11.61
C HIS A 76 -8.06 12.51 11.42
N GLN A 77 -8.60 12.95 10.27
CA GLN A 77 -8.94 14.36 10.05
C GLN A 77 -10.04 14.85 11.00
N ALA A 78 -11.06 14.02 11.24
CA ALA A 78 -12.12 14.33 12.20
C ALA A 78 -11.57 14.41 13.63
N LEU A 79 -10.69 13.48 14.02
CA LEU A 79 -10.02 13.47 15.32
C LEU A 79 -9.17 14.74 15.54
N GLU A 80 -8.39 15.13 14.54
CA GLU A 80 -7.60 16.35 14.59
C GLU A 80 -8.47 17.60 14.77
N THR A 81 -9.61 17.66 14.08
CA THR A 81 -10.58 18.75 14.21
C THR A 81 -11.19 18.80 15.60
N ALA A 82 -11.58 17.64 16.14
CA ALA A 82 -12.14 17.53 17.49
C ALA A 82 -11.13 17.93 18.59
N ILE A 83 -9.85 17.57 18.41
CA ILE A 83 -8.77 17.99 19.32
C ILE A 83 -8.63 19.52 19.33
N LYS A 84 -8.61 20.16 18.15
CA LYS A 84 -8.49 21.62 18.02
C LYS A 84 -9.67 22.38 18.65
N SER A 85 -10.86 21.78 18.64
CA SER A 85 -12.08 22.34 19.25
C SER A 85 -12.28 21.91 20.70
N ASN A 86 -11.40 21.07 21.26
CA ASN A 86 -11.52 20.47 22.58
C ASN A 86 -12.85 19.71 22.80
N ASP A 87 -13.37 19.08 21.73
CA ASP A 87 -14.59 18.26 21.75
C ASP A 87 -14.27 16.83 22.20
N THR A 88 -14.34 16.60 23.50
CA THR A 88 -14.01 15.31 24.12
C THR A 88 -14.95 14.18 23.67
N ALA A 89 -16.23 14.48 23.39
CA ALA A 89 -17.20 13.48 22.94
C ALA A 89 -16.85 12.98 21.54
N THR A 90 -16.52 13.89 20.63
CA THR A 90 -16.10 13.54 19.26
C THR A 90 -14.72 12.87 19.26
N ILE A 91 -13.79 13.26 20.12
CA ILE A 91 -12.50 12.58 20.29
C ILE A 91 -12.73 11.10 20.63
N GLN A 92 -13.58 10.82 21.62
CA GLN A 92 -13.83 9.45 22.06
C GLN A 92 -14.55 8.60 21.01
N SER A 93 -15.57 9.15 20.36
CA SER A 93 -16.30 8.44 19.30
C SER A 93 -15.41 8.14 18.09
N THR A 94 -14.57 9.08 17.69
CA THR A 94 -13.65 8.90 16.56
C THR A 94 -12.53 7.92 16.86
N ALA A 95 -11.99 7.91 18.08
CA ALA A 95 -11.02 6.93 18.52
C ALA A 95 -11.60 5.49 18.50
N ASN A 96 -12.85 5.32 18.95
CA ASN A 96 -13.55 4.04 18.86
C ASN A 96 -13.77 3.61 17.40
N ALA A 97 -14.14 4.54 16.52
CA ALA A 97 -14.30 4.26 15.09
C ALA A 97 -12.98 3.83 14.45
N LEU A 98 -11.85 4.47 14.78
CA LEU A 98 -10.52 4.04 14.30
C LEU A 98 -10.20 2.61 14.74
N SER A 99 -10.40 2.27 16.01
CA SER A 99 -10.17 0.91 16.50
C SER A 99 -11.03 -0.13 15.79
N GLN A 100 -12.27 0.21 15.45
CA GLN A 100 -13.14 -0.68 14.68
C GLN A 100 -12.64 -0.87 13.24
N ILE A 101 -12.23 0.19 12.56
CA ILE A 101 -11.68 0.12 11.20
C ILE A 101 -10.42 -0.76 11.17
N GLU A 102 -9.52 -0.60 12.13
CA GLU A 102 -8.31 -1.43 12.27
C GLU A 102 -8.64 -2.89 12.52
N SER A 103 -9.61 -3.17 13.39
CA SER A 103 -10.08 -4.52 13.68
C SER A 103 -10.68 -5.20 12.44
N GLU A 104 -11.53 -4.51 11.68
CA GLU A 104 -12.14 -5.01 10.46
C GLU A 104 -11.07 -5.30 9.39
N ALA A 105 -10.06 -4.43 9.24
CA ALA A 105 -8.95 -4.64 8.33
C ALA A 105 -8.12 -5.88 8.71
N LEU A 106 -7.86 -6.09 10.00
CA LEU A 106 -7.15 -7.27 10.49
C LEU A 106 -7.94 -8.55 10.24
N VAL A 107 -9.26 -8.52 10.46
CA VAL A 107 -10.15 -9.66 10.17
C VAL A 107 -10.13 -9.99 8.68
N ALA A 108 -10.29 -9.00 7.80
CA ALA A 108 -10.26 -9.22 6.35
C ALA A 108 -8.94 -9.84 5.88
N HIS A 109 -7.81 -9.33 6.37
CA HIS A 109 -6.49 -9.87 6.08
C HIS A 109 -6.33 -11.32 6.58
N SER A 110 -6.75 -11.58 7.82
CA SER A 110 -6.63 -12.92 8.42
C SER A 110 -7.51 -13.95 7.70
N LEU A 111 -8.72 -13.57 7.29
CA LEU A 111 -9.62 -14.44 6.54
C LEU A 111 -9.07 -14.77 5.15
N ALA A 112 -8.55 -13.79 4.42
CA ALA A 112 -7.94 -14.03 3.10
C ALA A 112 -6.76 -15.01 3.21
N ARG A 113 -5.93 -14.87 4.23
CA ARG A 113 -4.81 -15.80 4.50
C ARG A 113 -5.30 -17.20 4.89
N ALA A 114 -6.32 -17.30 5.72
CA ALA A 114 -6.90 -18.59 6.11
C ALA A 114 -7.51 -19.32 4.91
N GLN A 115 -8.23 -18.59 4.03
CA GLN A 115 -8.79 -19.14 2.80
C GLN A 115 -7.68 -19.57 1.83
N PHE A 116 -6.64 -18.76 1.67
CA PHE A 116 -5.48 -19.14 0.87
C PHE A 116 -4.78 -20.38 1.42
N TYR A 117 -4.52 -20.43 2.72
CA TYR A 117 -3.93 -21.62 3.37
C TYR A 117 -4.76 -22.87 3.17
N ALA A 118 -6.09 -22.76 3.18
CA ALA A 118 -7.00 -23.90 3.01
C ALA A 118 -6.86 -24.58 1.63
N ILE A 119 -6.56 -23.85 0.58
CA ILE A 119 -6.40 -24.38 -0.79
C ILE A 119 -5.02 -24.98 -1.07
N LEU A 120 -4.04 -24.80 -0.18
CA LEU A 120 -2.68 -25.31 -0.35
C LEU A 120 -2.59 -26.81 -0.08
N THR A 121 -1.72 -27.50 -0.81
CA THR A 121 -1.30 -28.89 -0.50
C THR A 121 -0.44 -28.93 0.77
N ALA A 122 -0.18 -30.13 1.30
CA ALA A 122 0.66 -30.29 2.50
C ALA A 122 2.07 -29.70 2.32
N ASP A 123 2.71 -29.95 1.18
CA ASP A 123 4.06 -29.43 0.86
C ASP A 123 4.06 -27.91 0.71
N GLN A 124 3.02 -27.36 0.06
CA GLN A 124 2.86 -25.91 -0.07
C GLN A 124 2.61 -25.24 1.29
N LYS A 125 1.86 -25.88 2.19
CA LYS A 125 1.64 -25.38 3.56
C LYS A 125 2.93 -25.30 4.36
N THR A 126 3.80 -26.31 4.23
CA THR A 126 5.11 -26.28 4.89
C THR A 126 5.95 -25.10 4.39
N LYS A 127 6.07 -24.95 3.07
CA LYS A 127 6.81 -23.81 2.46
C LYS A 127 6.20 -22.45 2.82
N PHE A 128 4.88 -22.36 2.85
CA PHE A 128 4.19 -21.13 3.25
C PHE A 128 4.52 -20.75 4.69
N GLY A 129 4.55 -21.72 5.60
CA GLY A 129 4.95 -21.50 7.00
C GLY A 129 6.39 -21.00 7.14
N GLU A 130 7.32 -21.51 6.35
CA GLU A 130 8.72 -21.05 6.31
C GLU A 130 8.81 -19.59 5.84
N LEU A 131 8.11 -19.23 4.76
CA LEU A 131 8.06 -17.85 4.24
C LEU A 131 7.49 -16.86 5.25
N GLU A 132 6.48 -17.27 6.02
CA GLU A 132 5.88 -16.45 7.06
C GLU A 132 6.84 -16.20 8.23
N GLN A 133 7.60 -17.21 8.63
CA GLN A 133 8.61 -17.07 9.67
C GLN A 133 9.75 -16.13 9.26
N GLU A 134 10.23 -16.22 8.02
CA GLU A 134 11.23 -15.30 7.48
C GLU A 134 10.77 -13.85 7.49
N HIS A 135 9.48 -13.61 7.18
CA HIS A 135 8.88 -12.28 7.20
C HIS A 135 8.84 -11.67 8.61
N VAL A 136 8.51 -12.50 9.60
CA VAL A 136 8.48 -12.07 11.01
C VAL A 136 9.87 -11.79 11.54
N MET A 137 10.86 -12.64 11.22
CA MET A 137 12.24 -12.46 11.67
C MET A 137 12.98 -11.33 10.93
N GLY A 138 12.72 -11.16 9.64
CA GLY A 138 13.33 -10.08 8.83
C GLY A 138 12.84 -8.69 9.20
N GLY A 139 11.64 -8.55 9.77
CA GLY A 139 11.08 -7.27 10.22
C GLY A 139 11.73 -6.69 11.50
N PHE A 140 12.44 -7.49 12.29
CA PHE A 140 13.14 -7.05 13.51
C PHE A 140 14.62 -6.69 13.29
N GLY A 141 15.12 -6.83 12.06
CA GLY A 141 16.51 -6.51 11.72
C GLY A 141 16.72 -5.05 11.34
N HIS A 142 16.38 -4.10 12.20
CA HIS A 142 16.96 -2.77 12.12
C HIS A 142 18.33 -2.80 12.76
N GLY A 143 19.34 -2.54 11.91
CA GLY A 143 20.75 -2.63 12.22
C GLY A 143 21.18 -1.76 13.40
N PRO A 144 22.42 -2.00 13.91
CA PRO A 144 22.92 -1.34 15.09
C PRO A 144 23.07 0.16 14.85
N MET A 145 22.53 0.93 15.77
CA MET A 145 22.87 2.36 15.90
C MET A 145 24.39 2.49 16.05
N ARG A 146 24.97 3.23 15.14
CA ARG A 146 26.31 3.82 15.30
C ARG A 146 26.15 5.31 15.52
#